data_4cf079676670e62ed17d3f2e8cd4e35d
#
_entry.id   4cf079676670e62ed17d3f2e8cd4e35d
#
_cell.length_a   1.000
_cell.length_b   1.000
_cell.length_c   1.000
_cell.angle_alpha   90.00
_cell.angle_beta   90.00
_cell.angle_gamma   90.00
#
_symmetry.space_group_name_H-M   'P 1'
#
loop_
_entity.id
_entity.type
_entity.pdbx_description
1 polymer ?
#
loop_
_entity_poly.entity_id
_entity_poly.type
_entity_poly.pdbx_seq_one_letter_code
_entity_poly.pdbx_strand_id
1 'polypeptide(L)'
;MKWRVVMEVIGADGTVHAHEIGWGAPVDEYSPRTIGLSLAEGKLVLAGLQRDLVQAQTEDHCRRRRRCQRCGASRPLKDNRSRRLVTLFGTVNVSAPRFEPCRCAVTCRQTLSPVGEIMPDRCTPEYERVLAKMGASLPYRRARTMLAEFLPLDDIPSVETARQRTLRVGARLEKAAVSAAKAAEPSPVETESIALSIDGGHVRSVREYQVCSFEVLLAQVTNGDGKRIVFSSVPAEAMSQQTQLRGVPERVNDFDTAGFGI
;
A
#
# COMPACT_ATOMS: atom_id res chain seq x y z
N MET A 1 -35.59 11.31 -10.54
CA MET A 1 -35.36 10.03 -9.83
C MET A 1 -34.51 10.31 -8.62
N LYS A 2 -34.84 9.76 -7.46
CA LYS A 2 -34.00 9.81 -6.25
C LYS A 2 -33.33 8.47 -6.06
N TRP A 3 -32.12 8.46 -5.55
CA TRP A 3 -31.40 7.24 -5.19
C TRP A 3 -30.74 7.37 -3.82
N ARG A 4 -30.49 6.25 -3.17
CA ARG A 4 -29.67 6.16 -1.95
C ARG A 4 -28.83 4.90 -1.95
N VAL A 5 -27.68 4.98 -1.30
CA VAL A 5 -26.80 3.84 -1.03
C VAL A 5 -26.85 3.54 0.44
N VAL A 6 -27.16 2.29 0.78
CA VAL A 6 -27.22 1.80 2.16
C VAL A 6 -26.24 0.62 2.26
N MET A 7 -25.39 0.64 3.28
CA MET A 7 -24.51 -0.48 3.64
C MET A 7 -25.11 -1.20 4.84
N GLU A 8 -25.26 -2.50 4.74
CA GLU A 8 -25.64 -3.35 5.86
C GLU A 8 -24.41 -4.11 6.37
N VAL A 9 -24.14 -3.98 7.67
CA VAL A 9 -23.11 -4.74 8.37
C VAL A 9 -23.82 -5.85 9.16
N ILE A 10 -23.48 -7.09 8.82
CA ILE A 10 -24.06 -8.27 9.47
C ILE A 10 -23.07 -8.79 10.51
N GLY A 11 -23.44 -8.72 11.77
CA GLY A 11 -22.65 -9.25 12.88
C GLY A 11 -22.58 -10.78 12.86
N ALA A 12 -21.59 -11.35 13.55
CA ALA A 12 -21.47 -12.80 13.70
C ALA A 12 -22.66 -13.45 14.46
N ASP A 13 -23.41 -12.66 15.20
CA ASP A 13 -24.63 -13.03 15.91
C ASP A 13 -25.91 -12.86 15.07
N GLY A 14 -25.75 -12.47 13.79
CA GLY A 14 -26.85 -12.20 12.87
C GLY A 14 -27.49 -10.81 13.02
N THR A 15 -26.99 -9.96 13.92
CA THR A 15 -27.46 -8.57 14.03
C THR A 15 -27.11 -7.79 12.77
N VAL A 16 -28.07 -7.01 12.26
CA VAL A 16 -27.90 -6.19 11.06
C VAL A 16 -27.91 -4.72 11.46
N HIS A 17 -26.87 -4.00 11.08
CA HIS A 17 -26.76 -2.56 11.25
C HIS A 17 -26.74 -1.91 9.87
N ALA A 18 -27.74 -1.08 9.55
CA ALA A 18 -27.83 -0.37 8.28
C ALA A 18 -27.28 1.05 8.45
N HIS A 19 -26.39 1.44 7.53
CA HIS A 19 -25.78 2.76 7.47
C HIS A 19 -26.13 3.41 6.13
N GLU A 20 -26.71 4.60 6.15
CA GLU A 20 -26.92 5.37 4.95
C GLU A 20 -25.60 6.05 4.53
N ILE A 21 -25.08 5.66 3.39
CA ILE A 21 -23.76 6.10 2.90
C ILE A 21 -23.88 7.37 2.06
N GLY A 22 -24.93 7.47 1.26
CA GLY A 22 -25.14 8.61 0.39
C GLY A 22 -26.48 8.55 -0.34
N TRP A 23 -26.87 9.69 -0.85
CA TRP A 23 -28.10 9.85 -1.63
C TRP A 23 -27.91 10.90 -2.73
N GLY A 24 -28.71 10.81 -3.79
CA GLY A 24 -28.73 11.76 -4.89
C GLY A 24 -30.05 12.52 -4.99
N ALA A 25 -29.93 13.83 -5.21
CA ALA A 25 -31.07 14.69 -5.45
C ALA A 25 -31.76 14.34 -6.79
N PRO A 26 -33.05 14.67 -6.96
CA PRO A 26 -33.72 14.56 -8.25
C PRO A 26 -33.03 15.44 -9.29
N VAL A 27 -32.90 14.93 -10.50
CA VAL A 27 -32.42 15.68 -11.66
C VAL A 27 -33.64 16.11 -12.46
N ASP A 28 -33.79 17.40 -12.72
CA ASP A 28 -34.93 17.95 -13.45
C ASP A 28 -34.83 17.62 -14.93
N GLU A 29 -33.62 17.69 -15.50
CA GLU A 29 -33.36 17.38 -16.91
C GLU A 29 -32.12 16.51 -17.05
N TYR A 30 -32.25 15.42 -17.82
CA TYR A 30 -31.14 14.52 -18.12
C TYR A 30 -30.30 15.07 -19.28
N SER A 31 -29.01 15.11 -19.07
CA SER A 31 -27.99 15.51 -20.03
C SER A 31 -26.74 14.66 -19.89
N PRO A 32 -25.79 14.68 -20.81
CA PRO A 32 -24.51 14.01 -20.64
C PRO A 32 -23.72 14.43 -19.38
N ARG A 33 -24.07 15.58 -18.79
CA ARG A 33 -23.43 16.09 -17.56
C ARG A 33 -24.15 15.67 -16.29
N THR A 34 -25.42 15.27 -16.38
CA THR A 34 -26.27 14.94 -15.21
C THR A 34 -26.62 13.48 -15.13
N ILE A 35 -26.21 12.66 -16.11
CA ILE A 35 -26.42 11.21 -16.09
C ILE A 35 -25.31 10.50 -15.30
N GLY A 36 -25.71 9.59 -14.43
CA GLY A 36 -24.78 8.81 -13.59
C GLY A 36 -24.31 9.57 -12.34
N LEU A 37 -23.21 9.09 -11.77
CA LEU A 37 -22.56 9.74 -10.62
C LEU A 37 -21.48 10.71 -11.10
N SER A 38 -21.50 11.91 -10.58
CA SER A 38 -20.36 12.81 -10.69
C SER A 38 -19.15 12.28 -9.88
N LEU A 39 -17.95 12.74 -10.23
CA LEU A 39 -16.75 12.42 -9.47
C LEU A 39 -16.89 12.81 -7.99
N ALA A 40 -17.51 13.94 -7.71
CA ALA A 40 -17.73 14.40 -6.34
C ALA A 40 -18.68 13.48 -5.56
N GLU A 41 -19.80 13.08 -6.16
CA GLU A 41 -20.74 12.12 -5.54
C GLU A 41 -20.08 10.75 -5.34
N GLY A 42 -19.34 10.26 -6.34
CA GLY A 42 -18.59 9.01 -6.22
C GLY A 42 -17.59 9.04 -5.07
N LYS A 43 -16.86 10.14 -4.90
CA LYS A 43 -15.96 10.34 -3.76
C LYS A 43 -16.68 10.31 -2.42
N LEU A 44 -17.84 10.98 -2.30
CA LEU A 44 -18.63 10.98 -1.07
C LEU A 44 -19.11 9.57 -0.70
N VAL A 45 -19.62 8.82 -1.68
CA VAL A 45 -20.07 7.44 -1.48
C VAL A 45 -18.90 6.55 -1.04
N LEU A 46 -17.75 6.63 -1.70
CA LEU A 46 -16.57 5.83 -1.37
C LEU A 46 -16.03 6.18 0.03
N ALA A 47 -15.97 7.46 0.38
CA ALA A 47 -15.52 7.91 1.70
C ALA A 47 -16.46 7.44 2.81
N GLY A 48 -17.78 7.54 2.59
CA GLY A 48 -18.79 7.06 3.53
C GLY A 48 -18.70 5.55 3.74
N LEU A 49 -18.66 4.78 2.66
CA LEU A 49 -18.51 3.33 2.69
C LEU A 49 -17.23 2.91 3.44
N GLN A 50 -16.10 3.54 3.10
CA GLN A 50 -14.82 3.24 3.73
C GLN A 50 -14.84 3.55 5.23
N ARG A 51 -15.38 4.67 5.63
CA ARG A 51 -15.49 5.08 7.04
C ARG A 51 -16.25 4.03 7.84
N ASP A 52 -17.46 3.69 7.40
CA ASP A 52 -18.34 2.82 8.17
C ASP A 52 -17.83 1.36 8.16
N LEU A 53 -17.26 0.91 7.05
CA LEU A 53 -16.63 -0.41 6.95
C LEU A 53 -15.42 -0.53 7.87
N VAL A 54 -14.49 0.44 7.83
CA VAL A 54 -13.29 0.43 8.69
C VAL A 54 -13.67 0.50 10.16
N GLN A 55 -14.68 1.29 10.51
CA GLN A 55 -15.18 1.36 11.88
C GLN A 55 -15.74 0.01 12.34
N ALA A 56 -16.63 -0.60 11.56
CA ALA A 56 -17.20 -1.91 11.88
C ALA A 56 -16.12 -3.01 12.01
N GLN A 57 -15.16 -3.05 11.08
CA GLN A 57 -14.06 -4.01 11.10
C GLN A 57 -13.14 -3.83 12.31
N THR A 58 -12.80 -2.59 12.66
CA THR A 58 -11.95 -2.32 13.83
C THR A 58 -12.65 -2.62 15.14
N GLU A 59 -13.95 -2.35 15.24
CA GLU A 59 -14.77 -2.70 16.42
C GLU A 59 -14.86 -4.21 16.60
N ASP A 60 -15.16 -4.97 15.54
CA ASP A 60 -15.20 -6.42 15.58
C ASP A 60 -13.85 -7.02 15.95
N HIS A 61 -12.77 -6.53 15.33
CA HIS A 61 -11.40 -6.95 15.67
C HIS A 61 -11.08 -6.69 17.15
N CYS A 62 -11.39 -5.51 17.68
CA CYS A 62 -11.18 -5.17 19.08
C CYS A 62 -12.01 -6.07 20.02
N ARG A 63 -13.25 -6.37 19.66
CA ARG A 63 -14.15 -7.28 20.42
C ARG A 63 -13.55 -8.69 20.51
N ARG A 64 -13.07 -9.23 19.38
CA ARG A 64 -12.40 -10.56 19.33
C ARG A 64 -11.11 -10.55 20.15
N ARG A 65 -10.29 -9.52 20.02
CA ARG A 65 -8.99 -9.40 20.71
C ARG A 65 -9.12 -9.13 22.21
N ARG A 66 -10.26 -8.65 22.68
CA ARG A 66 -10.52 -8.49 24.11
C ARG A 66 -10.49 -9.83 24.86
N ARG A 67 -10.86 -10.93 24.22
CA ARG A 67 -10.70 -12.28 24.79
C ARG A 67 -9.26 -12.77 24.61
N CYS A 68 -8.71 -13.33 25.68
CA CYS A 68 -7.37 -13.94 25.62
C CYS A 68 -7.42 -15.22 24.79
N GLN A 69 -6.60 -15.31 23.77
CA GLN A 69 -6.54 -16.50 22.90
C GLN A 69 -6.01 -17.75 23.64
N ARG A 70 -5.28 -17.58 24.75
CA ARG A 70 -4.72 -18.69 25.53
C ARG A 70 -5.68 -19.25 26.56
N CYS A 71 -6.39 -18.41 27.32
CA CYS A 71 -7.23 -18.84 28.45
C CYS A 71 -8.70 -18.44 28.32
N GLY A 72 -9.11 -17.76 27.26
CA GLY A 72 -10.49 -17.32 27.03
C GLY A 72 -10.96 -16.14 27.89
N ALA A 73 -10.21 -15.74 28.92
CA ALA A 73 -10.60 -14.68 29.83
C ALA A 73 -10.72 -13.32 29.13
N SER A 74 -11.71 -12.53 29.54
CA SER A 74 -11.87 -11.15 29.06
C SER A 74 -10.81 -10.26 29.70
N ARG A 75 -10.10 -9.49 28.86
CA ARG A 75 -9.10 -8.52 29.31
C ARG A 75 -9.77 -7.24 29.80
N PRO A 76 -9.34 -6.68 30.94
CA PRO A 76 -9.80 -5.37 31.38
C PRO A 76 -9.43 -4.30 30.36
N LEU A 77 -10.32 -3.33 30.20
CA LEU A 77 -10.05 -2.12 29.42
C LEU A 77 -9.11 -1.24 30.23
N LYS A 78 -7.96 -0.88 29.67
CA LYS A 78 -7.03 0.06 30.27
C LYS A 78 -7.44 1.52 29.96
N ASP A 79 -7.59 1.82 28.68
CA ASP A 79 -8.06 3.11 28.18
C ASP A 79 -8.62 2.96 26.76
N ASN A 80 -9.26 4.01 26.26
CA ASN A 80 -9.72 4.11 24.88
C ASN A 80 -9.11 5.37 24.25
N ARG A 81 -8.50 5.20 23.08
CA ARG A 81 -7.89 6.29 22.33
C ARG A 81 -8.54 6.42 20.98
N SER A 82 -8.55 7.61 20.42
CA SER A 82 -8.85 7.81 19.01
C SER A 82 -7.59 7.55 18.20
N ARG A 83 -7.73 6.83 17.08
CA ARG A 83 -6.64 6.59 16.14
C ARG A 83 -7.08 6.98 14.74
N ARG A 84 -6.31 7.86 14.14
CA ARG A 84 -6.49 8.30 12.76
C ARG A 84 -5.85 7.28 11.82
N LEU A 85 -6.61 6.77 10.86
CA LEU A 85 -6.19 5.83 9.82
C LEU A 85 -6.37 6.49 8.45
N VAL A 86 -5.30 6.59 7.68
CA VAL A 86 -5.33 7.10 6.31
C VAL A 86 -5.57 5.92 5.37
N THR A 87 -6.61 6.00 4.58
CA THR A 87 -6.99 4.98 3.60
C THR A 87 -7.01 5.56 2.20
N LEU A 88 -7.17 4.71 1.19
CA LEU A 88 -7.29 5.17 -0.19
C LEU A 88 -8.56 6.02 -0.41
N PHE A 89 -9.61 5.77 0.38
CA PHE A 89 -10.91 6.43 0.26
C PHE A 89 -11.23 7.33 1.46
N GLY A 90 -10.22 8.05 1.94
CA GLY A 90 -10.38 9.04 3.00
C GLY A 90 -9.68 8.68 4.30
N THR A 91 -9.76 9.59 5.25
CA THR A 91 -9.21 9.42 6.60
C THR A 91 -10.33 9.03 7.56
N VAL A 92 -10.11 7.94 8.31
CA VAL A 92 -11.06 7.42 9.27
C VAL A 92 -10.51 7.55 10.68
N ASN A 93 -11.28 8.13 11.59
CA ASN A 93 -10.97 8.14 13.01
C ASN A 93 -11.71 6.98 13.67
N VAL A 94 -10.96 6.03 14.22
CA VAL A 94 -11.51 4.85 14.88
C VAL A 94 -11.25 4.87 16.37
N SER A 95 -12.17 4.26 17.12
CA SER A 95 -11.96 3.92 18.53
C SER A 95 -10.89 2.84 18.62
N ALA A 96 -9.86 3.07 19.41
CA ALA A 96 -8.71 2.18 19.58
C ALA A 96 -8.54 1.82 21.07
N PRO A 97 -9.38 0.93 21.61
CA PRO A 97 -9.27 0.48 22.98
C PRO A 97 -7.95 -0.24 23.20
N ARG A 98 -7.34 -0.01 24.35
CA ARG A 98 -6.19 -0.76 24.81
C ARG A 98 -6.57 -1.60 26.01
N PHE A 99 -6.09 -2.83 26.02
CA PHE A 99 -6.40 -3.79 27.07
C PHE A 99 -5.18 -4.11 27.92
N GLU A 100 -5.42 -4.39 29.20
CA GLU A 100 -4.38 -4.87 30.09
C GLU A 100 -3.90 -6.27 29.67
N PRO A 101 -2.65 -6.63 29.98
CA PRO A 101 -2.14 -7.98 29.77
C PRO A 101 -2.99 -9.00 30.52
N CYS A 102 -3.18 -10.17 29.92
CA CYS A 102 -3.89 -11.25 30.60
C CYS A 102 -3.04 -11.83 31.74
N ARG A 103 -3.65 -12.15 32.86
CA ARG A 103 -2.98 -12.77 34.01
C ARG A 103 -2.30 -14.11 33.68
N CYS A 104 -2.73 -14.81 32.63
CA CYS A 104 -2.10 -16.05 32.17
C CYS A 104 -0.78 -15.83 31.41
N ALA A 105 -0.45 -14.58 31.07
CA ALA A 105 0.78 -14.24 30.34
C ALA A 105 1.91 -13.96 31.35
N VAL A 106 2.74 -14.96 31.62
CA VAL A 106 3.83 -14.87 32.59
C VAL A 106 4.93 -13.90 32.12
N THR A 107 5.13 -13.78 30.80
CA THR A 107 6.27 -13.04 30.20
C THR A 107 5.89 -11.71 29.57
N CYS A 108 4.64 -11.49 29.16
CA CYS A 108 4.24 -10.29 28.43
C CYS A 108 3.40 -9.35 29.31
N ARG A 109 4.04 -8.32 29.84
CA ARG A 109 3.39 -7.24 30.61
C ARG A 109 2.95 -6.06 29.75
N GLN A 110 3.02 -6.17 28.41
CA GLN A 110 2.68 -5.06 27.53
C GLN A 110 1.17 -4.93 27.33
N THR A 111 0.73 -3.68 27.30
CA THR A 111 -0.65 -3.32 26.95
C THR A 111 -0.97 -3.77 25.52
N LEU A 112 -2.05 -4.47 25.33
CA LEU A 112 -2.52 -4.89 24.01
C LEU A 112 -3.23 -3.71 23.32
N SER A 113 -2.81 -3.38 22.12
CA SER A 113 -3.46 -2.38 21.25
C SER A 113 -3.91 -3.03 19.94
N PRO A 114 -5.13 -3.59 19.86
CA PRO A 114 -5.56 -4.35 18.67
C PRO A 114 -5.44 -3.57 17.36
N VAL A 115 -5.91 -2.32 17.36
CA VAL A 115 -5.83 -1.46 16.16
C VAL A 115 -4.36 -1.14 15.81
N GLY A 116 -3.49 -1.02 16.82
CA GLY A 116 -2.06 -0.81 16.63
C GLY A 116 -1.35 -2.00 16.00
N GLU A 117 -1.81 -3.23 16.30
CA GLU A 117 -1.25 -4.46 15.74
C GLU A 117 -1.53 -4.59 14.24
N ILE A 118 -2.77 -4.30 13.81
CA ILE A 118 -3.17 -4.43 12.39
C ILE A 118 -2.78 -3.22 11.54
N MET A 119 -2.61 -2.06 12.14
CA MET A 119 -2.33 -0.80 11.44
C MET A 119 -1.18 -0.03 12.10
N PRO A 120 0.05 -0.55 12.12
CA PRO A 120 1.18 0.11 12.78
C PRO A 120 1.50 1.47 12.18
N ASP A 121 1.45 1.61 10.86
CA ASP A 121 1.85 2.82 10.12
C ASP A 121 0.75 3.88 10.00
N ARG A 122 -0.41 3.68 10.61
CA ARG A 122 -1.59 4.57 10.53
C ARG A 122 -2.09 4.84 9.11
N CYS A 123 -1.68 4.05 8.14
CA CYS A 123 -2.20 4.08 6.79
C CYS A 123 -2.35 2.66 6.25
N THR A 124 -3.28 2.48 5.31
CA THR A 124 -3.47 1.17 4.68
C THR A 124 -2.33 0.88 3.70
N PRO A 125 -1.89 -0.38 3.57
CA PRO A 125 -0.90 -0.79 2.58
C PRO A 125 -1.30 -0.39 1.15
N GLU A 126 -2.60 -0.44 0.85
CA GLU A 126 -3.16 -0.03 -0.43
C GLU A 126 -2.93 1.45 -0.73
N TYR A 127 -3.16 2.32 0.26
CA TYR A 127 -2.86 3.74 0.14
C TYR A 127 -1.37 4.00 -0.13
N GLU A 128 -0.47 3.33 0.63
CA GLU A 128 0.97 3.45 0.41
C GLU A 128 1.38 2.97 -0.98
N ARG A 129 0.82 1.84 -1.43
CA ARG A 129 1.11 1.27 -2.75
C ARG A 129 0.74 2.24 -3.87
N VAL A 130 -0.48 2.79 -3.84
CA VAL A 130 -0.95 3.71 -4.89
C VAL A 130 -0.15 5.00 -4.86
N LEU A 131 0.09 5.57 -3.67
CA LEU A 131 0.92 6.77 -3.52
C LEU A 131 2.34 6.55 -4.04
N ALA A 132 2.95 5.41 -3.71
CA ALA A 132 4.29 5.08 -4.16
C ALA A 132 4.36 4.85 -5.67
N LYS A 133 3.38 4.17 -6.26
CA LYS A 133 3.27 3.97 -7.71
C LYS A 133 3.19 5.31 -8.45
N MET A 134 2.34 6.22 -7.97
CA MET A 134 2.22 7.55 -8.54
C MET A 134 3.51 8.37 -8.34
N GLY A 135 4.12 8.31 -7.17
CA GLY A 135 5.36 9.00 -6.86
C GLY A 135 6.60 8.47 -7.61
N ALA A 136 6.57 7.21 -8.05
CA ALA A 136 7.59 6.64 -8.92
C ALA A 136 7.41 7.03 -10.39
N SER A 137 6.16 7.35 -10.81
CA SER A 137 5.83 7.65 -12.20
C SER A 137 5.79 9.15 -12.51
N LEU A 138 5.59 9.99 -11.50
CA LEU A 138 5.36 11.43 -11.64
C LEU A 138 6.17 12.23 -10.62
N PRO A 139 6.47 13.51 -10.87
CA PRO A 139 6.98 14.41 -9.84
C PRO A 139 6.04 14.40 -8.62
N TYR A 140 6.57 14.27 -7.41
CA TYR A 140 5.78 14.09 -6.16
C TYR A 140 4.68 15.14 -5.97
N ARG A 141 4.92 16.39 -6.39
CA ARG A 141 3.91 17.44 -6.35
C ARG A 141 2.70 17.09 -7.22
N ARG A 142 2.94 16.62 -8.45
CA ARG A 142 1.90 16.23 -9.39
C ARG A 142 1.18 14.95 -8.96
N ALA A 143 1.93 13.96 -8.49
CA ALA A 143 1.37 12.71 -7.96
C ALA A 143 0.34 12.96 -6.86
N ARG A 144 0.66 13.81 -5.87
CA ARG A 144 -0.26 14.15 -4.77
C ARG A 144 -1.50 14.91 -5.25
N THR A 145 -1.33 15.82 -6.20
CA THR A 145 -2.47 16.59 -6.76
C THR A 145 -3.43 15.67 -7.50
N MET A 146 -2.92 14.77 -8.35
CA MET A 146 -3.74 13.80 -9.07
C MET A 146 -4.46 12.84 -8.10
N LEU A 147 -3.79 12.37 -7.05
CA LEU A 147 -4.46 11.55 -6.04
C LEU A 147 -5.63 12.28 -5.40
N ALA A 148 -5.48 13.55 -5.04
CA ALA A 148 -6.55 14.35 -4.45
C ALA A 148 -7.68 14.67 -5.45
N GLU A 149 -7.35 14.77 -6.73
CA GLU A 149 -8.34 14.99 -7.78
C GLU A 149 -9.26 13.78 -7.95
N PHE A 150 -8.73 12.56 -7.93
CA PHE A 150 -9.50 11.35 -8.21
C PHE A 150 -10.02 10.63 -6.96
N LEU A 151 -9.35 10.78 -5.82
CA LEU A 151 -9.68 10.06 -4.59
C LEU A 151 -10.24 11.03 -3.53
N PRO A 152 -11.12 10.53 -2.62
CA PRO A 152 -11.69 11.32 -1.56
C PRO A 152 -10.70 11.49 -0.39
N LEU A 153 -9.56 12.10 -0.65
CA LEU A 153 -8.54 12.36 0.37
C LEU A 153 -8.83 13.70 1.06
N ASP A 154 -9.25 13.65 2.31
CA ASP A 154 -9.46 14.85 3.14
C ASP A 154 -8.16 15.58 3.44
N ASP A 155 -7.05 14.83 3.48
CA ASP A 155 -5.74 15.33 3.84
C ASP A 155 -4.71 14.87 2.82
N ILE A 156 -4.30 15.82 2.00
CA ILE A 156 -3.32 15.59 0.95
C ILE A 156 -1.92 15.53 1.60
N PRO A 157 -1.18 14.43 1.47
CA PRO A 157 0.14 14.31 2.08
C PRO A 157 1.07 15.43 1.58
N SER A 158 1.99 15.89 2.42
CA SER A 158 3.03 16.83 1.98
C SER A 158 3.90 16.18 0.90
N VAL A 159 4.56 17.01 0.08
CA VAL A 159 5.49 16.52 -0.95
C VAL A 159 6.58 15.64 -0.33
N GLU A 160 7.09 16.03 0.82
CA GLU A 160 8.11 15.27 1.53
C GLU A 160 7.55 13.94 2.07
N THR A 161 6.32 13.94 2.60
CA THR A 161 5.65 12.70 3.02
C THR A 161 5.46 11.74 1.85
N ALA A 162 5.05 12.25 0.69
CA ALA A 162 4.90 11.44 -0.52
C ALA A 162 6.25 10.84 -0.94
N ARG A 163 7.32 11.65 -0.96
CA ARG A 163 8.67 11.21 -1.27
C ARG A 163 9.15 10.11 -0.31
N GLN A 164 9.07 10.36 0.99
CA GLN A 164 9.54 9.40 2.00
C GLN A 164 8.78 8.08 1.93
N ARG A 165 7.47 8.10 1.72
CA ARG A 165 6.68 6.88 1.58
C ARG A 165 7.03 6.12 0.31
N THR A 166 7.22 6.81 -0.83
CA THR A 166 7.66 6.19 -2.08
C THR A 166 9.00 5.48 -1.90
N LEU A 167 9.98 6.16 -1.31
CA LEU A 167 11.30 5.57 -1.05
C LEU A 167 11.23 4.38 -0.07
N ARG A 168 10.40 4.47 0.97
CA ARG A 168 10.20 3.36 1.92
C ARG A 168 9.60 2.12 1.24
N VAL A 169 8.61 2.32 0.37
CA VAL A 169 8.01 1.21 -0.40
C VAL A 169 9.05 0.62 -1.33
N GLY A 170 9.82 1.44 -2.04
CA GLY A 170 10.92 0.98 -2.90
C GLY A 170 11.93 0.12 -2.13
N ALA A 171 12.41 0.60 -1.00
CA ALA A 171 13.36 -0.15 -0.16
C ALA A 171 12.79 -1.49 0.37
N ARG A 172 11.47 -1.53 0.68
CA ARG A 172 10.81 -2.79 1.07
C ARG A 172 10.74 -3.79 -0.08
N LEU A 173 10.40 -3.32 -1.29
CA LEU A 173 10.35 -4.16 -2.48
C LEU A 173 11.74 -4.69 -2.86
N GLU A 174 12.75 -3.85 -2.81
CA GLU A 174 14.14 -4.25 -3.06
C GLU A 174 14.60 -5.32 -2.06
N LYS A 175 14.36 -5.11 -0.77
CA LYS A 175 14.66 -6.09 0.27
C LYS A 175 13.92 -7.41 0.07
N ALA A 176 12.65 -7.35 -0.33
CA ALA A 176 11.84 -8.54 -0.61
C ALA A 176 12.39 -9.29 -1.83
N ALA A 177 12.74 -8.60 -2.91
CA ALA A 177 13.34 -9.18 -4.10
C ALA A 177 14.68 -9.88 -3.79
N VAL A 178 15.57 -9.20 -3.04
CA VAL A 178 16.85 -9.82 -2.61
C VAL A 178 16.63 -11.04 -1.72
N SER A 179 15.63 -11.01 -0.86
CA SER A 179 15.33 -12.16 0.02
C SER A 179 14.73 -13.31 -0.77
N ALA A 180 13.86 -13.04 -1.75
CA ALA A 180 13.30 -14.04 -2.65
C ALA A 180 14.40 -14.69 -3.50
N ALA A 181 15.29 -13.88 -4.09
CA ALA A 181 16.42 -14.37 -4.86
C ALA A 181 17.34 -15.31 -4.06
N LYS A 182 17.57 -15.00 -2.78
CA LYS A 182 18.38 -15.86 -1.88
C LYS A 182 17.68 -17.15 -1.45
N ALA A 183 16.35 -17.14 -1.43
CA ALA A 183 15.54 -18.31 -1.04
C ALA A 183 15.22 -19.23 -2.25
N ALA A 184 15.38 -18.74 -3.46
CA ALA A 184 15.18 -19.53 -4.67
C ALA A 184 16.35 -20.52 -4.79
N GLU A 185 16.05 -21.82 -4.74
CA GLU A 185 17.01 -22.84 -5.14
C GLU A 185 17.23 -22.73 -6.67
N PRO A 186 18.47 -22.83 -7.14
CA PRO A 186 18.74 -22.83 -8.56
C PRO A 186 18.05 -24.03 -9.19
N SER A 187 16.90 -23.81 -9.79
CA SER A 187 16.25 -24.83 -10.63
C SER A 187 16.99 -24.86 -11.95
N PRO A 188 17.43 -26.03 -12.43
CA PRO A 188 17.99 -26.16 -13.75
C PRO A 188 16.83 -25.98 -14.76
N VAL A 189 16.57 -24.74 -15.13
CA VAL A 189 15.64 -24.46 -16.23
C VAL A 189 16.41 -24.64 -17.52
N GLU A 190 16.04 -25.65 -18.27
CA GLU A 190 16.45 -25.79 -19.68
C GLU A 190 15.78 -24.69 -20.50
N THR A 191 16.29 -23.48 -20.39
CA THR A 191 15.83 -22.35 -21.21
C THR A 191 16.67 -22.34 -22.45
N GLU A 192 16.08 -22.62 -23.59
CA GLU A 192 16.79 -22.73 -24.89
C GLU A 192 17.45 -21.43 -25.31
N SER A 193 16.92 -20.27 -24.90
CA SER A 193 17.52 -18.97 -25.21
C SER A 193 17.08 -17.87 -24.24
N ILE A 194 18.02 -17.02 -23.87
CA ILE A 194 17.78 -15.80 -23.08
C ILE A 194 18.36 -14.62 -23.86
N ALA A 195 17.53 -13.62 -24.14
CA ALA A 195 18.00 -12.35 -24.70
C ALA A 195 18.21 -11.32 -23.59
N LEU A 196 19.44 -10.82 -23.45
CA LEU A 196 19.83 -9.77 -22.51
C LEU A 196 20.11 -8.49 -23.27
N SER A 197 19.36 -7.43 -22.98
CA SER A 197 19.61 -6.08 -23.48
C SER A 197 20.04 -5.20 -22.31
N ILE A 198 21.15 -4.47 -22.46
CA ILE A 198 21.69 -3.58 -21.45
C ILE A 198 21.89 -2.21 -22.07
N ASP A 199 21.41 -1.17 -21.40
CA ASP A 199 21.59 0.22 -21.78
C ASP A 199 22.02 1.05 -20.57
N GLY A 200 22.91 2.01 -20.79
CA GLY A 200 23.43 2.90 -19.78
C GLY A 200 23.17 4.36 -20.14
N GLY A 201 22.74 5.14 -19.17
CA GLY A 201 22.49 6.57 -19.35
C GLY A 201 23.01 7.41 -18.20
N HIS A 202 23.40 8.65 -18.50
CA HIS A 202 23.81 9.62 -17.50
C HIS A 202 22.64 10.56 -17.17
N VAL A 203 22.28 10.63 -15.89
CA VAL A 203 21.25 11.53 -15.39
C VAL A 203 21.89 12.67 -14.61
N ARG A 204 21.49 13.91 -14.89
CA ARG A 204 21.98 15.07 -14.16
C ARG A 204 21.55 15.04 -12.70
N SER A 205 22.50 15.18 -11.79
CA SER A 205 22.24 15.39 -10.38
C SER A 205 21.88 16.86 -10.10
N VAL A 206 20.78 17.09 -9.40
CA VAL A 206 20.32 18.44 -9.03
C VAL A 206 20.83 18.84 -7.64
N ARG A 207 21.32 17.89 -6.83
CA ARG A 207 21.63 18.14 -5.41
C ARG A 207 23.09 18.39 -5.09
N GLU A 208 23.98 17.85 -5.90
CA GLU A 208 25.43 18.00 -5.67
C GLU A 208 26.07 18.68 -6.88
N TYR A 209 26.32 19.97 -6.76
CA TYR A 209 26.98 20.75 -7.83
C TYR A 209 28.36 20.21 -8.21
N GLN A 210 28.97 19.38 -7.37
CA GLN A 210 30.27 18.74 -7.64
C GLN A 210 30.13 17.45 -8.47
N VAL A 211 29.02 16.77 -8.41
CA VAL A 211 28.72 15.58 -9.21
C VAL A 211 27.68 15.96 -10.26
N CYS A 212 28.15 16.34 -11.43
CA CYS A 212 27.30 16.85 -12.51
C CYS A 212 26.31 15.82 -13.05
N SER A 213 26.59 14.52 -12.94
CA SER A 213 25.77 13.43 -13.42
C SER A 213 26.09 12.12 -12.70
N PHE A 214 25.15 11.21 -12.66
CA PHE A 214 25.34 9.83 -12.22
C PHE A 214 24.86 8.87 -13.31
N GLU A 215 25.48 7.69 -13.35
CA GLU A 215 25.14 6.66 -14.31
C GLU A 215 23.94 5.85 -13.82
N VAL A 216 23.01 5.55 -14.72
CA VAL A 216 21.91 4.62 -14.51
C VAL A 216 22.08 3.48 -15.50
N LEU A 217 22.16 2.26 -15.02
CA LEU A 217 22.18 1.07 -15.84
C LEU A 217 20.77 0.47 -15.90
N LEU A 218 20.28 0.23 -17.09
CA LEU A 218 19.05 -0.49 -17.36
C LEU A 218 19.37 -1.81 -18.04
N ALA A 219 18.79 -2.90 -17.56
CA ALA A 219 18.91 -4.19 -18.21
C ALA A 219 17.53 -4.82 -18.37
N GLN A 220 17.28 -5.41 -19.52
CA GLN A 220 16.08 -6.19 -19.81
C GLN A 220 16.49 -7.61 -20.19
N VAL A 221 15.89 -8.57 -19.53
CA VAL A 221 16.04 -9.99 -19.88
C VAL A 221 14.71 -10.48 -20.43
N THR A 222 14.77 -11.20 -21.55
CA THR A 222 13.60 -11.83 -22.19
C THR A 222 13.91 -13.31 -22.37
N ASN A 223 13.03 -14.21 -21.93
CA ASN A 223 13.15 -15.64 -22.19
C ASN A 223 12.49 -16.04 -23.52
N GLY A 224 12.65 -17.30 -23.91
CA GLY A 224 12.07 -17.85 -25.15
C GLY A 224 10.55 -17.71 -25.24
N ASP A 225 9.84 -17.69 -24.13
CA ASP A 225 8.37 -17.51 -24.04
C ASP A 225 7.93 -16.04 -24.13
N GLY A 226 8.87 -15.11 -24.30
CA GLY A 226 8.59 -13.68 -24.37
C GLY A 226 8.35 -13.00 -23.02
N LYS A 227 8.52 -13.69 -21.90
CA LYS A 227 8.46 -13.10 -20.56
C LYS A 227 9.64 -12.14 -20.38
N ARG A 228 9.37 -10.94 -19.85
CA ARG A 228 10.36 -9.86 -19.69
C ARG A 228 10.53 -9.49 -18.23
N ILE A 229 11.78 -9.30 -17.83
CA ILE A 229 12.14 -8.70 -16.55
C ILE A 229 13.04 -7.51 -16.82
N VAL A 230 12.78 -6.38 -16.16
CA VAL A 230 13.56 -5.16 -16.28
C VAL A 230 14.22 -4.87 -14.95
N PHE A 231 15.51 -4.58 -15.00
CA PHE A 231 16.32 -4.18 -13.85
C PHE A 231 16.81 -2.76 -14.05
N SER A 232 16.98 -2.05 -12.96
CA SER A 232 17.72 -0.79 -12.96
C SER A 232 18.70 -0.79 -11.80
N SER A 233 19.89 -0.23 -12.04
CA SER A 233 20.88 -0.04 -11.01
C SER A 233 21.42 1.38 -11.08
N VAL A 234 21.47 2.03 -9.91
CA VAL A 234 22.17 3.31 -9.73
C VAL A 234 23.30 3.01 -8.77
N PRO A 235 24.56 3.07 -9.20
CA PRO A 235 25.69 2.80 -8.33
C PRO A 235 25.74 3.84 -7.22
N ALA A 236 25.95 3.40 -5.99
CA ALA A 236 26.10 4.29 -4.82
C ALA A 236 27.41 5.08 -4.86
N GLU A 237 28.42 4.52 -5.53
CA GLU A 237 29.73 5.12 -5.81
C GLU A 237 30.10 4.79 -7.27
N ALA A 238 31.14 5.41 -7.79
CA ALA A 238 31.64 5.15 -9.17
C ALA A 238 32.16 3.71 -9.31
N MET A 239 31.25 2.76 -9.34
CA MET A 239 31.56 1.35 -9.60
C MET A 239 31.76 1.16 -11.09
N SER A 240 32.78 0.35 -11.47
CA SER A 240 32.96 -0.03 -12.86
C SER A 240 31.75 -0.76 -13.42
N GLN A 241 31.41 -0.59 -14.69
CA GLN A 241 30.31 -1.31 -15.37
C GLN A 241 30.38 -2.83 -15.16
N GLN A 242 31.60 -3.39 -15.11
CA GLN A 242 31.80 -4.82 -14.84
C GLN A 242 31.30 -5.26 -13.46
N THR A 243 31.44 -4.40 -12.46
CA THR A 243 30.95 -4.72 -11.09
C THR A 243 29.43 -4.63 -11.02
N GLN A 244 28.82 -3.72 -11.76
CA GLN A 244 27.35 -3.60 -11.84
C GLN A 244 26.71 -4.80 -12.55
N LEU A 245 27.40 -5.34 -13.58
CA LEU A 245 26.93 -6.50 -14.34
C LEU A 245 27.05 -7.83 -13.56
N ARG A 246 27.89 -7.90 -12.55
CA ARG A 246 28.05 -9.13 -11.73
C ARG A 246 26.78 -9.56 -11.01
N GLY A 247 25.87 -8.64 -10.68
CA GLY A 247 24.59 -8.97 -10.07
C GLY A 247 23.48 -9.36 -11.06
N VAL A 248 23.72 -9.24 -12.36
CA VAL A 248 22.72 -9.57 -13.40
C VAL A 248 22.45 -11.08 -13.48
N PRO A 249 23.46 -11.97 -13.46
CA PRO A 249 23.22 -13.42 -13.46
C PRO A 249 22.40 -13.91 -12.27
N GLU A 250 22.58 -13.34 -11.08
CA GLU A 250 21.82 -13.71 -9.89
C GLU A 250 20.34 -13.31 -10.04
N ARG A 251 20.05 -12.20 -10.73
CA ARG A 251 18.69 -11.72 -10.98
C ARG A 251 18.01 -12.39 -12.16
N VAL A 252 18.74 -12.98 -13.08
CA VAL A 252 18.21 -13.76 -14.22
C VAL A 252 17.57 -15.06 -13.73
N ASN A 253 18.08 -15.66 -12.67
CA ASN A 253 17.52 -16.87 -12.06
C ASN A 253 16.14 -16.64 -11.40
N ASP A 254 15.72 -15.35 -11.21
CA ASP A 254 14.42 -15.01 -10.63
C ASP A 254 13.24 -15.14 -11.64
N PHE A 255 13.50 -15.54 -12.88
CA PHE A 255 12.46 -15.71 -13.90
C PHE A 255 11.35 -16.70 -13.49
N ASP A 256 11.69 -17.70 -12.68
CA ASP A 256 10.73 -18.75 -12.29
C ASP A 256 9.96 -18.46 -11.00
N THR A 257 10.46 -17.58 -10.15
CA THR A 257 9.86 -17.32 -8.83
C THR A 257 9.02 -16.06 -8.76
N ALA A 258 9.16 -15.14 -9.70
CA ALA A 258 8.32 -13.96 -9.77
C ALA A 258 6.98 -14.26 -10.44
N GLY A 259 6.12 -14.99 -9.77
CA GLY A 259 4.69 -14.93 -10.01
C GLY A 259 4.25 -13.49 -9.74
N PHE A 260 4.18 -12.67 -10.78
CA PHE A 260 3.57 -11.35 -10.70
C PHE A 260 2.08 -11.49 -10.42
N GLY A 261 1.70 -11.51 -9.14
CA GLY A 261 0.39 -11.05 -8.76
C GLY A 261 0.35 -9.54 -8.97
N ILE A 262 -0.32 -9.12 -10.03
CA ILE A 262 -0.74 -7.75 -10.25
C ILE A 262 -1.85 -7.41 -9.27
#